data_8cf7323a92fb999d308126398986e524
#
_entry.id   8cf7323a92fb999d308126398986e524
#
_cell.length_a   1.000
_cell.length_b   1.000
_cell.length_c   1.000
_cell.angle_alpha   90.00
_cell.angle_beta   90.00
_cell.angle_gamma   90.00
#
_symmetry.space_group_name_H-M   'P 1'
#
loop_
_entity.id
_entity.type
_entity.pdbx_description
1 polymer ?
#
loop_
_entity_poly.entity_id
_entity_poly.type
_entity_poly.pdbx_seq_one_letter_code
_entity_poly.pdbx_strand_id
1 'polypeptide(L)'
;AMLFAGCTSEQQIRKSALRYFKDGNSAYLHRDYQNAIWNYRKAITMDSETPEFHFNLGLVYYELGNYPEALDAYMRVAELRPGLSDTYYNIALAYHRMEQSTDADRYYNRYQDMLSLRKAKELARKKAEMKQQEQPAVAADTKPEKTKTPKAIAKKPVVKKMNPTLASTQKTPSKLKFSN
;
A
#
# COMPACT_ATOMS: atom_id res chain seq x y z
N ALA A 1 -10.92 -8.71 35.68
CA ALA A 1 -11.23 -7.32 35.26
C ALA A 1 -10.02 -6.51 34.76
N MET A 2 -8.83 -7.13 34.59
CA MET A 2 -7.58 -6.40 34.17
C MET A 2 -7.23 -6.52 32.67
N LEU A 3 -8.00 -7.24 31.87
CA LEU A 3 -7.68 -7.45 30.43
C LEU A 3 -8.27 -6.40 29.47
N PHE A 4 -9.15 -5.53 29.91
CA PHE A 4 -9.81 -4.51 29.06
C PHE A 4 -9.09 -3.15 29.00
N ALA A 5 -8.21 -2.85 29.95
CA ALA A 5 -7.54 -1.53 30.01
C ALA A 5 -6.42 -1.40 28.95
N GLY A 6 -5.78 -2.51 28.55
CA GLY A 6 -4.71 -2.52 27.54
C GLY A 6 -5.21 -2.22 26.12
N CYS A 7 -6.36 -2.78 25.74
CA CYS A 7 -6.95 -2.60 24.40
C CYS A 7 -7.39 -1.15 24.11
N THR A 8 -7.84 -0.41 25.11
CA THR A 8 -8.29 0.97 24.93
C THR A 8 -7.13 1.94 24.74
N SER A 9 -6.00 1.69 25.41
CA SER A 9 -4.80 2.53 25.28
C SER A 9 -4.14 2.36 23.90
N GLU A 10 -4.03 1.14 23.39
CA GLU A 10 -3.45 0.85 22.08
C GLU A 10 -4.30 1.44 20.94
N GLN A 11 -5.62 1.29 21.01
CA GLN A 11 -6.54 1.91 20.04
C GLN A 11 -6.44 3.44 20.05
N GLN A 12 -6.20 4.04 21.22
CA GLN A 12 -6.06 5.50 21.36
C GLN A 12 -4.73 5.97 20.77
N ILE A 13 -3.63 5.24 20.98
CA ILE A 13 -2.33 5.50 20.36
C ILE A 13 -2.46 5.43 18.84
N ARG A 14 -3.06 4.36 18.30
CA ARG A 14 -3.27 4.20 16.86
C ARG A 14 -4.14 5.30 16.25
N LYS A 15 -5.21 5.73 16.93
CA LYS A 15 -6.03 6.88 16.49
C LYS A 15 -5.21 8.17 16.44
N SER A 16 -4.35 8.38 17.43
CA SER A 16 -3.46 9.55 17.48
C SER A 16 -2.43 9.52 16.37
N ALA A 17 -1.80 8.37 16.11
CA ALA A 17 -0.88 8.20 14.99
C ALA A 17 -1.54 8.53 13.64
N LEU A 18 -2.76 8.01 13.40
CA LEU A 18 -3.53 8.29 12.19
C LEU A 18 -3.92 9.76 12.06
N ARG A 19 -4.16 10.47 13.17
CA ARG A 19 -4.42 11.92 13.14
C ARG A 19 -3.18 12.67 12.67
N TYR A 20 -2.03 12.42 13.30
CA TYR A 20 -0.76 13.02 12.86
C TYR A 20 -0.45 12.70 11.39
N PHE A 21 -0.69 11.48 10.95
CA PHE A 21 -0.52 11.12 9.54
C PHE A 21 -1.41 11.96 8.61
N LYS A 22 -2.68 12.16 8.95
CA LYS A 22 -3.59 13.01 8.18
C LYS A 22 -3.15 14.49 8.16
N ASP A 23 -2.70 14.99 9.31
CA ASP A 23 -2.19 16.36 9.43
C ASP A 23 -0.91 16.51 8.59
N GLY A 24 -0.03 15.52 8.58
CA GLY A 24 1.13 15.43 7.71
C GLY A 24 0.77 15.45 6.22
N ASN A 25 -0.24 14.66 5.82
CA ASN A 25 -0.73 14.67 4.43
C ASN A 25 -1.29 16.04 4.03
N SER A 26 -2.01 16.70 4.93
CA SER A 26 -2.52 18.05 4.70
C SER A 26 -1.36 19.05 4.50
N ALA A 27 -0.37 19.02 5.39
CA ALA A 27 0.82 19.86 5.29
C ALA A 27 1.58 19.63 3.97
N TYR A 28 1.76 18.35 3.57
CA TYR A 28 2.38 17.98 2.30
C TYR A 28 1.65 18.58 1.09
N LEU A 29 0.33 18.49 1.07
CA LEU A 29 -0.49 19.06 -0.02
C LEU A 29 -0.33 20.58 -0.14
N HIS A 30 -0.10 21.28 0.98
CA HIS A 30 0.17 22.71 1.02
C HIS A 30 1.66 23.05 0.84
N ARG A 31 2.51 22.06 0.54
CA ARG A 31 3.97 22.18 0.42
C ARG A 31 4.66 22.67 1.70
N ASP A 32 3.98 22.55 2.84
CA ASP A 32 4.59 22.81 4.15
C ASP A 32 5.35 21.55 4.61
N TYR A 33 6.49 21.34 3.97
CA TYR A 33 7.28 20.11 4.13
C TYR A 33 7.83 19.95 5.55
N GLN A 34 8.12 21.04 6.26
CA GLN A 34 8.61 20.97 7.63
C GLN A 34 7.53 20.43 8.58
N ASN A 35 6.32 20.96 8.48
CA ASN A 35 5.19 20.45 9.25
C ASN A 35 4.80 19.03 8.83
N ALA A 36 4.91 18.68 7.54
CA ALA A 36 4.70 17.31 7.08
C ALA A 36 5.67 16.32 7.73
N ILE A 37 6.98 16.62 7.72
CA ILE A 37 8.02 15.82 8.38
C ILE A 37 7.72 15.66 9.87
N TRP A 38 7.41 16.77 10.56
CA TRP A 38 7.12 16.74 12.00
C TRP A 38 5.95 15.81 12.30
N ASN A 39 4.87 15.93 11.55
CA ASN A 39 3.66 15.13 11.73
C ASN A 39 3.89 13.65 11.40
N TYR A 40 4.59 13.32 10.30
CA TYR A 40 4.90 11.92 9.96
C TYR A 40 5.82 11.28 11.01
N ARG A 41 6.84 12.00 11.49
CA ARG A 41 7.70 11.51 12.58
C ARG A 41 6.91 11.26 13.86
N LYS A 42 5.93 12.10 14.21
CA LYS A 42 5.04 11.87 15.34
C LYS A 42 4.17 10.62 15.14
N ALA A 43 3.64 10.41 13.95
CA ALA A 43 2.89 9.20 13.63
C ALA A 43 3.77 7.95 13.78
N ILE A 44 5.00 7.97 13.25
CA ILE A 44 5.99 6.87 13.33
C ILE A 44 6.40 6.59 14.78
N THR A 45 6.56 7.62 15.61
CA THR A 45 6.88 7.44 17.05
C THR A 45 5.79 6.67 17.79
N MET A 46 4.53 6.80 17.35
CA MET A 46 3.38 6.12 17.94
C MET A 46 3.14 4.73 17.35
N ASP A 47 3.41 4.57 16.06
CA ASP A 47 3.24 3.32 15.30
C ASP A 47 4.31 3.25 14.22
N SER A 48 5.40 2.57 14.52
CA SER A 48 6.56 2.41 13.62
C SER A 48 6.35 1.32 12.56
N GLU A 49 5.28 0.51 12.68
CA GLU A 49 5.04 -0.64 11.82
C GLU A 49 4.08 -0.34 10.66
N THR A 50 3.54 0.89 10.58
CA THR A 50 2.69 1.33 9.47
C THR A 50 3.54 1.85 8.31
N PRO A 51 3.67 1.10 7.18
CA PRO A 51 4.56 1.47 6.07
C PRO A 51 4.21 2.81 5.42
N GLU A 52 2.93 3.18 5.42
CA GLU A 52 2.44 4.41 4.81
C GLU A 52 3.04 5.67 5.44
N PHE A 53 3.36 5.62 6.74
CA PHE A 53 3.97 6.76 7.45
C PHE A 53 5.40 6.99 6.96
N HIS A 54 6.17 5.91 6.85
CA HIS A 54 7.54 5.95 6.33
C HIS A 54 7.57 6.33 4.84
N PHE A 55 6.63 5.80 4.05
CA PHE A 55 6.56 6.10 2.63
C PHE A 55 6.36 7.60 2.38
N ASN A 56 5.38 8.21 3.07
CA ASN A 56 5.10 9.64 2.91
C ASN A 56 6.21 10.52 3.46
N LEU A 57 6.88 10.10 4.54
CA LEU A 57 8.08 10.78 5.03
C LEU A 57 9.19 10.75 3.98
N GLY A 58 9.41 9.60 3.33
CA GLY A 58 10.36 9.45 2.24
C GLY A 58 10.05 10.35 1.04
N LEU A 59 8.76 10.49 0.68
CA LEU A 59 8.33 11.41 -0.38
C LEU A 59 8.70 12.86 -0.05
N VAL A 60 8.46 13.31 1.18
CA VAL A 60 8.81 14.68 1.59
C VAL A 60 10.32 14.91 1.53
N TYR A 61 11.11 13.96 2.02
CA TYR A 61 12.56 14.08 1.94
C TYR A 61 13.06 14.10 0.50
N TYR A 62 12.46 13.29 -0.38
CA TYR A 62 12.80 13.29 -1.79
C TYR A 62 12.49 14.63 -2.47
N GLU A 63 11.32 15.23 -2.19
CA GLU A 63 10.95 16.57 -2.72
C GLU A 63 11.88 17.69 -2.23
N LEU A 64 12.44 17.56 -1.02
CA LEU A 64 13.41 18.46 -0.44
C LEU A 64 14.85 18.24 -0.98
N GLY A 65 15.09 17.19 -1.76
CA GLY A 65 16.43 16.79 -2.20
C GLY A 65 17.26 16.05 -1.16
N ASN A 66 16.69 15.71 -0.02
CA ASN A 66 17.33 14.95 1.05
C ASN A 66 17.23 13.44 0.71
N TYR A 67 17.96 13.03 -0.34
CA TYR A 67 17.87 11.68 -0.89
C TYR A 67 18.34 10.57 0.07
N PRO A 68 19.39 10.76 0.90
CA PRO A 68 19.75 9.76 1.88
C PRO A 68 18.64 9.48 2.89
N GLU A 69 18.01 10.50 3.46
CA GLU A 69 16.90 10.35 4.41
C GLU A 69 15.65 9.76 3.73
N ALA A 70 15.43 10.08 2.46
CA ALA A 70 14.38 9.46 1.65
C ALA A 70 14.63 7.95 1.48
N LEU A 71 15.88 7.55 1.21
CA LEU A 71 16.27 6.15 1.11
C LEU A 71 16.02 5.40 2.41
N ASP A 72 16.44 5.94 3.56
CA ASP A 72 16.22 5.31 4.86
C ASP A 72 14.72 5.04 5.11
N ALA A 73 13.89 6.04 4.82
CA ALA A 73 12.46 5.90 4.95
C ALA A 73 11.87 4.85 3.99
N TYR A 74 12.27 4.84 2.72
CA TYR A 74 11.80 3.85 1.74
C TYR A 74 12.33 2.44 2.03
N MET A 75 13.56 2.30 2.52
CA MET A 75 14.11 0.99 2.95
C MET A 75 13.27 0.41 4.08
N ARG A 76 12.86 1.23 5.04
CA ARG A 76 11.97 0.78 6.11
C ARG A 76 10.61 0.30 5.55
N VAL A 77 10.07 0.98 4.52
CA VAL A 77 8.86 0.48 3.81
C VAL A 77 9.11 -0.87 3.14
N ALA A 78 10.27 -1.05 2.51
CA ALA A 78 10.62 -2.31 1.83
C ALA A 78 10.77 -3.48 2.82
N GLU A 79 11.23 -3.22 4.05
CA GLU A 79 11.26 -4.21 5.14
C GLU A 79 9.85 -4.57 5.62
N LEU A 80 9.03 -3.57 5.91
CA LEU A 80 7.68 -3.75 6.44
C LEU A 80 6.72 -4.35 5.41
N ARG A 81 6.88 -3.98 4.14
CA ARG A 81 6.02 -4.42 3.04
C ARG A 81 6.82 -4.69 1.76
N PRO A 82 7.54 -5.81 1.70
CA PRO A 82 8.42 -6.13 0.55
C PRO A 82 7.66 -6.34 -0.78
N GLY A 83 6.33 -6.45 -0.72
CA GLY A 83 5.47 -6.59 -1.91
C GLY A 83 5.03 -5.27 -2.56
N LEU A 84 5.39 -4.11 -2.00
CA LEU A 84 5.00 -2.80 -2.52
C LEU A 84 5.99 -2.34 -3.61
N SER A 85 5.62 -2.56 -4.88
CA SER A 85 6.49 -2.25 -6.04
C SER A 85 6.92 -0.78 -6.08
N ASP A 86 6.01 0.15 -5.77
CA ASP A 86 6.26 1.58 -5.86
C ASP A 86 7.40 2.06 -4.94
N THR A 87 7.64 1.33 -3.85
CA THR A 87 8.78 1.59 -2.96
C THR A 87 10.11 1.39 -3.69
N TYR A 88 10.25 0.30 -4.43
CA TYR A 88 11.49 0.00 -5.18
C TYR A 88 11.73 1.00 -6.30
N TYR A 89 10.68 1.49 -6.93
CA TYR A 89 10.77 2.58 -7.90
C TYR A 89 11.29 3.87 -7.25
N ASN A 90 10.76 4.26 -6.09
CA ASN A 90 11.21 5.47 -5.39
C ASN A 90 12.64 5.33 -4.85
N ILE A 91 13.05 4.14 -4.39
CA ILE A 91 14.44 3.86 -4.03
C ILE A 91 15.35 4.05 -5.26
N ALA A 92 14.97 3.49 -6.42
CA ALA A 92 15.74 3.65 -7.65
C ALA A 92 15.86 5.13 -8.06
N LEU A 93 14.78 5.90 -7.94
CA LEU A 93 14.81 7.34 -8.21
C LEU A 93 15.76 8.09 -7.26
N ALA A 94 15.74 7.77 -5.96
CA ALA A 94 16.61 8.41 -5.00
C ALA A 94 18.10 8.12 -5.29
N TYR A 95 18.45 6.85 -5.58
CA TYR A 95 19.80 6.49 -6.02
C TYR A 95 20.21 7.18 -7.33
N HIS A 96 19.30 7.26 -8.28
CA HIS A 96 19.55 7.97 -9.54
C HIS A 96 19.85 9.47 -9.31
N ARG A 97 19.13 10.13 -8.38
CA ARG A 97 19.40 11.51 -7.99
C ARG A 97 20.74 11.70 -7.27
N MET A 98 21.24 10.65 -6.65
CA MET A 98 22.56 10.60 -6.00
C MET A 98 23.67 10.17 -6.97
N GLU A 99 23.37 10.02 -8.26
CA GLU A 99 24.30 9.56 -9.32
C GLU A 99 24.86 8.14 -9.06
N GLN A 100 24.18 7.35 -8.24
CA GLN A 100 24.53 5.96 -7.93
C GLN A 100 23.81 5.02 -8.89
N SER A 101 24.25 4.99 -10.15
CA SER A 101 23.57 4.29 -11.25
C SER A 101 23.42 2.79 -11.02
N THR A 102 24.45 2.12 -10.50
CA THR A 102 24.42 0.66 -10.24
C THR A 102 23.30 0.27 -9.26
N ASP A 103 23.15 1.03 -8.19
CA ASP A 103 22.08 0.77 -7.22
C ASP A 103 20.71 1.18 -7.76
N ALA A 104 20.64 2.28 -8.50
CA ALA A 104 19.44 2.69 -9.19
C ALA A 104 18.92 1.61 -10.14
N ASP A 105 19.80 1.04 -10.98
CA ASP A 105 19.45 -0.03 -11.92
C ASP A 105 19.00 -1.31 -11.20
N ARG A 106 19.69 -1.68 -10.10
CA ARG A 106 19.33 -2.85 -9.29
C ARG A 106 17.90 -2.74 -8.73
N TYR A 107 17.54 -1.60 -8.15
CA TYR A 107 16.21 -1.40 -7.57
C TYR A 107 15.15 -1.20 -8.65
N TYR A 108 15.49 -0.58 -9.76
CA TYR A 108 14.58 -0.46 -10.90
C TYR A 108 14.25 -1.83 -11.53
N ASN A 109 15.24 -2.69 -11.70
CA ASN A 109 15.03 -4.06 -12.19
C ASN A 109 14.11 -4.83 -11.24
N ARG A 110 14.33 -4.73 -9.92
CA ARG A 110 13.44 -5.34 -8.93
C ARG A 110 11.98 -4.84 -9.05
N TYR A 111 11.79 -3.55 -9.28
CA TYR A 111 10.47 -2.98 -9.57
C TYR A 111 9.84 -3.62 -10.82
N GLN A 112 10.60 -3.75 -11.92
CA GLN A 112 10.13 -4.36 -13.17
C GLN A 112 9.74 -5.83 -12.99
N ASP A 113 10.54 -6.60 -12.26
CA ASP A 113 10.24 -7.99 -11.93
C ASP A 113 8.92 -8.13 -11.17
N MET A 114 8.70 -7.25 -10.20
CA MET A 114 7.45 -7.24 -9.42
C MET A 114 6.24 -6.89 -10.29
N LEU A 115 6.37 -5.95 -11.23
CA LEU A 115 5.30 -5.63 -12.19
C LEU A 115 5.00 -6.81 -13.11
N SER A 116 6.03 -7.48 -13.61
CA SER A 116 5.89 -8.64 -14.50
C SER A 116 5.17 -9.79 -13.78
N LEU A 117 5.56 -10.06 -12.54
CA LEU A 117 4.91 -11.07 -11.69
C LEU A 117 3.44 -10.72 -11.39
N ARG A 118 3.14 -9.45 -11.12
CA ARG A 118 1.76 -8.99 -10.91
C ARG A 118 0.91 -9.19 -12.16
N LYS A 119 1.43 -8.84 -13.34
CA LYS A 119 0.74 -9.05 -14.62
C LYS A 119 0.51 -10.54 -14.89
N ALA A 120 1.50 -11.38 -14.62
CA ALA A 120 1.37 -12.85 -14.80
C ALA A 120 0.29 -13.43 -13.87
N LYS A 121 0.25 -13.02 -12.60
CA LYS A 121 -0.78 -13.45 -11.65
C LYS A 121 -2.18 -12.99 -12.07
N GLU A 122 -2.32 -11.76 -12.55
CA GLU A 122 -3.59 -11.24 -13.04
C GLU A 122 -4.08 -12.00 -14.27
N LEU A 123 -3.19 -12.28 -15.22
CA LEU A 123 -3.51 -13.07 -16.40
C LEU A 123 -3.93 -14.50 -16.04
N ALA A 124 -3.22 -15.13 -15.09
CA ALA A 124 -3.58 -16.46 -14.60
C ALA A 124 -4.95 -16.47 -13.94
N ARG A 125 -5.27 -15.45 -13.14
CA ARG A 125 -6.60 -15.29 -12.53
C ARG A 125 -7.70 -15.15 -13.59
N LYS A 126 -7.51 -14.27 -14.59
CA LYS A 126 -8.47 -14.09 -15.69
C LYS A 126 -8.71 -15.38 -16.46
N LYS A 127 -7.64 -16.14 -16.74
CA LYS A 127 -7.76 -17.44 -17.41
C LYS A 127 -8.52 -18.47 -16.56
N ALA A 128 -8.34 -18.46 -15.23
CA ALA A 128 -9.07 -19.34 -14.33
C ALA A 128 -10.56 -18.98 -14.27
N GLU A 129 -10.89 -17.68 -14.20
CA GLU A 129 -12.26 -17.17 -14.23
C GLU A 129 -12.98 -17.55 -15.54
N MET A 130 -12.31 -17.42 -16.70
CA MET A 130 -12.86 -17.84 -17.99
C MET A 130 -13.14 -19.34 -18.05
N LYS A 131 -12.22 -20.18 -17.55
CA LYS A 131 -12.44 -21.65 -17.50
C LYS A 131 -13.62 -22.04 -16.61
N GLN A 132 -13.87 -21.30 -15.53
CA GLN A 132 -15.03 -21.55 -14.67
C GLN A 132 -16.35 -21.18 -15.36
N GLN A 133 -16.34 -20.16 -16.22
CA GLN A 133 -17.50 -19.77 -17.00
C GLN A 133 -17.78 -20.70 -18.19
N GLU A 134 -16.74 -21.37 -18.71
CA GLU A 134 -16.87 -22.35 -19.82
C GLU A 134 -17.33 -23.74 -19.37
N GLN A 135 -17.33 -24.05 -18.06
CA GLN A 135 -17.91 -25.31 -17.59
C GLN A 135 -19.42 -25.20 -17.60
N PRO A 136 -20.13 -25.87 -18.57
CA PRO A 136 -21.57 -25.90 -18.56
C PRO A 136 -22.05 -26.58 -17.27
N ALA A 137 -23.14 -26.06 -16.70
CA ALA A 137 -23.84 -26.67 -15.57
C ALA A 137 -24.38 -28.04 -15.99
N VAL A 138 -23.53 -29.06 -15.97
CA VAL A 138 -23.95 -30.47 -16.16
C VAL A 138 -24.16 -31.03 -14.79
N ALA A 139 -25.40 -31.18 -14.43
CA ALA A 139 -25.97 -31.96 -13.35
C ALA A 139 -26.78 -31.16 -12.33
N ALA A 140 -28.01 -30.85 -12.72
CA ALA A 140 -29.07 -30.70 -11.75
C ALA A 140 -30.41 -31.21 -12.38
N ASP A 141 -30.45 -32.51 -12.71
CA ASP A 141 -31.68 -33.22 -12.90
C ASP A 141 -31.67 -34.43 -11.94
N THR A 142 -31.85 -34.13 -10.66
CA THR A 142 -32.46 -35.08 -9.70
C THR A 142 -33.29 -34.26 -8.74
N LYS A 143 -34.59 -34.29 -8.98
CA LYS A 143 -35.62 -33.80 -8.07
C LYS A 143 -35.68 -34.65 -6.84
N PRO A 144 -35.69 -34.07 -5.65
CA PRO A 144 -36.59 -34.53 -4.60
C PRO A 144 -37.44 -33.42 -4.01
N GLU A 145 -38.65 -33.68 -4.01
CA GLU A 145 -39.76 -33.47 -3.10
C GLU A 145 -39.61 -32.53 -1.90
N LYS A 146 -40.67 -31.77 -1.75
CA LYS A 146 -41.07 -30.72 -0.80
C LYS A 146 -40.79 -31.07 0.67
N THR A 147 -40.23 -30.15 1.41
CA THR A 147 -40.72 -29.80 2.76
C THR A 147 -40.45 -28.32 3.10
N LYS A 148 -41.46 -27.80 3.76
CA LYS A 148 -41.82 -26.42 4.09
C LYS A 148 -40.76 -25.60 4.86
N THR A 149 -40.73 -24.31 4.50
CA THR A 149 -40.26 -23.09 5.20
C THR A 149 -40.64 -22.98 6.70
N PRO A 150 -40.25 -21.97 7.48
CA PRO A 150 -39.57 -20.71 7.18
C PRO A 150 -38.60 -20.16 8.27
N LYS A 151 -38.02 -18.98 7.98
CA LYS A 151 -37.48 -17.93 8.87
C LYS A 151 -36.05 -18.05 9.39
N ALA A 152 -35.16 -17.19 8.98
CA ALA A 152 -34.80 -15.95 9.68
C ALA A 152 -33.78 -15.13 8.91
N ILE A 153 -34.06 -13.88 8.79
CA ILE A 153 -33.27 -12.79 8.22
C ILE A 153 -32.06 -12.54 9.09
N ALA A 154 -30.85 -12.70 8.57
CA ALA A 154 -29.67 -12.09 9.16
C ALA A 154 -28.94 -11.28 8.09
N LYS A 155 -29.15 -9.98 8.14
CA LYS A 155 -28.42 -8.98 7.35
C LYS A 155 -26.95 -9.00 7.80
N LYS A 156 -26.04 -9.41 6.89
CA LYS A 156 -24.61 -9.18 7.09
C LYS A 156 -24.30 -7.71 6.80
N PRO A 157 -23.48 -7.04 7.62
CA PRO A 157 -23.08 -5.68 7.34
C PRO A 157 -22.13 -5.64 6.13
N VAL A 158 -22.47 -4.79 5.19
CA VAL A 158 -21.62 -4.43 4.05
C VAL A 158 -20.42 -3.67 4.60
N VAL A 159 -19.28 -4.32 4.68
CA VAL A 159 -18.02 -3.64 4.93
C VAL A 159 -17.66 -2.89 3.65
N LYS A 160 -17.93 -1.59 3.65
CA LYS A 160 -17.50 -0.65 2.63
C LYS A 160 -15.97 -0.65 2.63
N LYS A 161 -15.35 -1.26 1.62
CA LYS A 161 -13.92 -1.16 1.38
C LYS A 161 -13.59 0.31 1.17
N MET A 162 -12.98 0.93 2.16
CA MET A 162 -12.33 2.23 1.99
C MET A 162 -11.10 1.98 1.12
N ASN A 163 -11.17 2.45 -0.11
CA ASN A 163 -9.97 2.63 -0.92
C ASN A 163 -9.08 3.64 -0.20
N PRO A 164 -7.83 3.30 0.12
CA PRO A 164 -6.86 4.32 0.44
C PRO A 164 -6.58 5.06 -0.87
N THR A 165 -7.06 6.27 -0.96
CA THR A 165 -6.65 7.20 -2.01
C THR A 165 -5.19 7.54 -1.74
N LEU A 166 -4.30 6.71 -2.25
CA LEU A 166 -2.95 7.13 -2.59
C LEU A 166 -3.17 8.26 -3.58
N ALA A 167 -2.79 9.47 -3.21
CA ALA A 167 -2.81 10.61 -4.08
C ALA A 167 -1.88 10.31 -5.28
N SER A 168 -2.48 9.67 -6.29
CA SER A 168 -1.86 9.45 -7.59
C SER A 168 -1.94 10.78 -8.36
N THR A 169 -1.11 11.74 -7.97
CA THR A 169 -0.73 12.87 -8.79
C THR A 169 0.77 12.86 -9.03
N GLN A 170 1.32 11.69 -9.30
CA GLN A 170 2.58 11.63 -9.96
C GLN A 170 2.30 11.68 -11.47
N LYS A 171 2.47 12.87 -12.08
CA LYS A 171 2.83 12.97 -13.48
C LYS A 171 3.90 11.90 -13.72
N THR A 172 3.58 10.88 -14.49
CA THR A 172 4.56 9.91 -14.94
C THR A 172 5.73 10.66 -15.54
N PRO A 173 6.92 10.61 -14.95
CA PRO A 173 8.08 11.19 -15.61
C PRO A 173 8.29 10.38 -16.89
N SER A 174 8.40 11.09 -18.01
CA SER A 174 8.86 10.55 -19.28
C SER A 174 10.04 9.63 -19.03
N LYS A 175 9.93 8.39 -19.50
CA LYS A 175 10.89 7.28 -19.48
C LYS A 175 12.32 7.73 -19.12
N LEU A 176 12.68 7.59 -17.85
CA LEU A 176 14.07 7.60 -17.44
C LEU A 176 14.75 6.43 -18.16
N LYS A 177 15.72 6.75 -19.04
CA LYS A 177 16.57 5.75 -19.65
C LYS A 177 17.57 5.34 -18.57
N PHE A 178 17.29 4.22 -17.91
CA PHE A 178 18.32 3.48 -17.21
C PHE A 178 19.15 2.77 -18.28
N SER A 179 20.48 2.91 -18.23
CA SER A 179 21.37 2.28 -19.20
C SER A 179 21.18 0.77 -19.19
N ASN A 180 21.00 0.19 -20.39
CA ASN A 180 21.20 -1.24 -20.58
C ASN A 180 22.68 -1.53 -20.61
#